data_2b4f21df3434a307b9b869c629831b15
#
_entry.id   2b4f21df3434a307b9b869c629831b15
#
_cell.length_a   1.000
_cell.length_b   1.000
_cell.length_c   1.000
_cell.angle_alpha   90.00
_cell.angle_beta   90.00
_cell.angle_gamma   90.00
#
_symmetry.space_group_name_H-M   'P 1'
#
loop_
_entity.id
_entity.type
_entity.pdbx_description
1 polymer ?
#
loop_
_entity_poly.entity_id
_entity_poly.type
_entity_poly.pdbx_seq_one_letter_code
_entity_poly.pdbx_strand_id
1 'polypeptide(L)'
;MQAAIGHPLTVHGGGGQKRAFIHIQDTVRCVELAIRNPPAGGDRVRIVNQMTETHRVRDLARLVADLTGAEIRCVENPRKEAAANDLDVSNATLLRLGLQPITLSNGLLRKISDIARVYAGRCDWNKIPATASWTLTNRERIHEYSSVASGGAAV
;
A
#
# COMPACT_ATOMS: atom_id res chain seq x y z
N MET A 1 4.88 3.43 -11.51
CA MET A 1 5.25 2.84 -12.83
C MET A 1 4.26 3.23 -13.92
N GLN A 2 2.94 2.95 -13.84
CA GLN A 2 1.99 3.23 -14.93
C GLN A 2 2.18 4.64 -15.53
N ALA A 3 2.13 5.68 -14.71
CA ALA A 3 2.34 7.06 -15.19
C ALA A 3 3.69 7.27 -15.89
N ALA A 4 4.77 6.63 -15.42
CA ALA A 4 6.12 6.82 -15.97
C ALA A 4 6.29 6.20 -17.37
N ILE A 5 5.44 5.24 -17.73
CA ILE A 5 5.44 4.58 -19.04
C ILE A 5 4.32 5.08 -19.96
N GLY A 6 3.58 6.13 -19.55
CA GLY A 6 2.46 6.66 -20.34
C GLY A 6 1.17 5.81 -20.28
N HIS A 7 1.10 4.84 -19.36
CA HIS A 7 -0.11 4.06 -19.15
C HIS A 7 -1.06 4.80 -18.19
N PRO A 8 -2.39 4.81 -18.43
CA PRO A 8 -3.35 5.39 -17.50
C PRO A 8 -3.24 4.79 -16.12
N LEU A 9 -3.43 5.62 -15.09
CA LEU A 9 -3.52 5.16 -13.70
C LEU A 9 -4.82 4.36 -13.50
N THR A 10 -4.71 3.12 -13.10
CA THR A 10 -5.86 2.24 -12.90
C THR A 10 -6.36 2.35 -11.46
N VAL A 11 -7.61 2.76 -11.29
CA VAL A 11 -8.32 2.81 -10.00
C VAL A 11 -9.43 1.77 -9.99
N HIS A 12 -9.41 0.86 -9.04
CA HIS A 12 -10.47 -0.14 -8.88
C HIS A 12 -11.68 0.44 -8.15
N GLY A 13 -12.86 0.38 -8.78
CA GLY A 13 -14.09 1.02 -8.31
C GLY A 13 -13.98 2.55 -8.32
N GLY A 14 -14.71 3.22 -7.45
CA GLY A 14 -14.69 4.69 -7.30
C GLY A 14 -13.51 5.25 -6.53
N GLY A 15 -12.60 4.39 -6.05
CA GLY A 15 -11.42 4.80 -5.29
C GLY A 15 -11.73 5.47 -3.95
N GLY A 16 -12.91 5.20 -3.38
CA GLY A 16 -13.34 5.79 -2.11
C GLY A 16 -12.65 5.20 -0.88
N GLN A 17 -12.02 4.03 -1.02
CA GLN A 17 -11.35 3.35 0.08
C GLN A 17 -10.16 4.16 0.58
N LYS A 18 -10.08 4.35 1.90
CA LYS A 18 -8.92 4.92 2.59
C LYS A 18 -7.85 3.84 2.77
N ARG A 19 -6.59 4.23 2.59
CA ARG A 19 -5.41 3.38 2.86
C ARG A 19 -4.41 4.19 3.68
N ALA A 20 -3.75 3.52 4.62
CA ALA A 20 -2.64 4.09 5.37
C ALA A 20 -1.32 3.85 4.63
N PHE A 21 -0.47 4.85 4.64
CA PHE A 21 0.82 4.85 3.96
C PHE A 21 1.93 5.19 4.93
N ILE A 22 3.11 4.64 4.68
CA ILE A 22 4.33 4.96 5.40
C ILE A 22 5.53 4.85 4.45
N HIS A 23 6.48 5.73 4.60
CA HIS A 23 7.76 5.63 3.91
C HIS A 23 8.64 4.57 4.57
N ILE A 24 9.41 3.81 3.78
CA ILE A 24 10.26 2.74 4.32
C ILE A 24 11.27 3.22 5.36
N GLN A 25 11.83 4.43 5.20
CA GLN A 25 12.71 5.02 6.20
C GLN A 25 11.98 5.31 7.51
N ASP A 26 10.72 5.73 7.45
CA ASP A 26 9.90 5.94 8.64
C ASP A 26 9.54 4.61 9.31
N THR A 27 9.36 3.54 8.53
CA THR A 27 9.22 2.18 9.06
C THR A 27 10.43 1.82 9.94
N VAL A 28 11.65 2.06 9.44
CA VAL A 28 12.89 1.82 10.21
C VAL A 28 12.93 2.71 11.46
N ARG A 29 12.63 4.00 11.32
CA ARG A 29 12.59 4.94 12.46
C ARG A 29 11.58 4.53 13.53
N CYS A 30 10.41 4.02 13.11
CA CYS A 30 9.41 3.51 14.06
C CYS A 30 9.95 2.35 14.89
N VAL A 31 10.69 1.43 14.27
CA VAL A 31 11.35 0.32 14.98
C VAL A 31 12.41 0.84 15.95
N GLU A 32 13.26 1.78 15.52
CA GLU A 32 14.27 2.41 16.39
C GLU A 32 13.62 3.12 17.59
N LEU A 33 12.54 3.87 17.36
CA LEU A 33 11.79 4.56 18.42
C LEU A 33 11.17 3.56 19.41
N ALA A 34 10.63 2.45 18.91
CA ALA A 34 10.06 1.40 19.76
C ALA A 34 11.13 0.74 20.65
N ILE A 35 12.33 0.47 20.10
CA ILE A 35 13.47 -0.11 20.85
C ILE A 35 13.96 0.85 21.93
N ARG A 36 14.06 2.15 21.60
CA ARG A 36 14.54 3.19 22.54
C ARG A 36 13.52 3.53 23.63
N ASN A 37 12.26 3.21 23.43
CA ASN A 37 11.17 3.52 24.33
C ASN A 37 10.36 2.24 24.66
N PRO A 38 10.96 1.27 25.39
CA PRO A 38 10.25 0.05 25.77
C PRO A 38 9.04 0.36 26.65
N PRO A 39 8.07 -0.56 26.80
CA PRO A 39 7.00 -0.44 27.77
C PRO A 39 7.55 -0.23 29.18
N ALA A 40 6.82 0.50 30.02
CA ALA A 40 7.19 0.67 31.41
C ALA A 40 7.13 -0.68 32.17
N GLY A 41 7.88 -0.79 33.26
CA GLY A 41 7.84 -1.98 34.10
C GLY A 41 6.39 -2.28 34.56
N GLY A 42 5.92 -3.51 34.29
CA GLY A 42 4.54 -3.92 34.52
C GLY A 42 3.63 -3.94 33.28
N ASP A 43 3.97 -3.19 32.25
CA ASP A 43 3.26 -3.26 30.95
C ASP A 43 3.73 -4.47 30.14
N ARG A 44 2.80 -5.30 29.68
CA ARG A 44 3.16 -6.49 28.88
C ARG A 44 3.56 -6.12 27.45
N VAL A 45 2.88 -5.16 26.84
CA VAL A 45 3.05 -4.79 25.44
C VAL A 45 2.59 -3.36 25.19
N ARG A 46 3.27 -2.67 24.26
CA ARG A 46 2.83 -1.39 23.70
C ARG A 46 2.48 -1.58 22.24
N ILE A 47 1.25 -1.27 21.88
CA ILE A 47 0.79 -1.32 20.49
C ILE A 47 0.85 0.08 19.89
N VAL A 48 1.47 0.22 18.73
CA VAL A 48 1.56 1.48 17.98
C VAL A 48 1.18 1.26 16.52
N ASN A 49 0.46 2.23 15.94
CA ASN A 49 0.12 2.19 14.53
C ASN A 49 1.27 2.79 13.72
N GLN A 50 1.94 1.94 12.97
CA GLN A 50 3.05 2.32 12.10
C GLN A 50 2.54 2.85 10.76
N MET A 51 2.17 4.12 10.74
CA MET A 51 1.69 4.80 9.54
C MET A 51 2.04 6.29 9.60
N THR A 52 2.09 6.93 8.45
CA THR A 52 2.39 8.36 8.32
C THR A 52 1.14 9.17 8.01
N GLU A 53 0.41 8.77 6.99
CA GLU A 53 -0.76 9.48 6.48
C GLU A 53 -1.78 8.52 5.88
N THR A 54 -3.02 8.97 5.76
CA THR A 54 -4.09 8.22 5.11
C THR A 54 -4.60 8.98 3.91
N HIS A 55 -4.81 8.29 2.80
CA HIS A 55 -5.39 8.84 1.58
C HIS A 55 -6.49 7.95 1.04
N ARG A 56 -7.49 8.54 0.40
CA ARG A 56 -8.38 7.80 -0.48
C ARG A 56 -7.62 7.43 -1.75
N VAL A 57 -7.86 6.25 -2.28
CA VAL A 57 -7.18 5.78 -3.50
C VAL A 57 -7.34 6.76 -4.66
N ARG A 58 -8.56 7.35 -4.82
CA ARG A 58 -8.81 8.37 -5.86
C ARG A 58 -8.00 9.66 -5.66
N ASP A 59 -7.80 10.08 -4.39
CA ASP A 59 -7.06 11.31 -4.09
C ASP A 59 -5.56 11.09 -4.33
N LEU A 60 -5.05 9.91 -3.99
CA LEU A 60 -3.69 9.50 -4.35
C LEU A 60 -3.49 9.45 -5.87
N ALA A 61 -4.46 8.88 -6.62
CA ALA A 61 -4.40 8.87 -8.07
C ALA A 61 -4.35 10.28 -8.66
N ARG A 62 -5.12 11.22 -8.11
CA ARG A 62 -5.08 12.65 -8.50
C ARG A 62 -3.71 13.26 -8.23
N LEU A 63 -3.15 13.07 -7.02
CA LEU A 63 -1.81 13.56 -6.71
C LEU A 63 -0.75 13.09 -7.72
N VAL A 64 -0.83 11.83 -8.13
CA VAL A 64 0.09 11.29 -9.15
C VAL A 64 -0.22 11.86 -10.53
N ALA A 65 -1.49 11.99 -10.90
CA ALA A 65 -1.91 12.56 -12.18
C ALA A 65 -1.46 14.02 -12.32
N ASP A 66 -1.63 14.84 -11.29
CA ASP A 66 -1.22 16.25 -11.26
C ASP A 66 0.30 16.42 -11.46
N LEU A 67 1.09 15.47 -10.94
CA LEU A 67 2.55 15.49 -11.08
C LEU A 67 3.05 14.95 -12.43
N THR A 68 2.29 14.09 -13.09
CA THR A 68 2.77 13.32 -14.25
C THR A 68 2.01 13.60 -15.54
N GLY A 69 0.84 14.23 -15.45
CA GLY A 69 -0.08 14.40 -16.58
C GLY A 69 -0.79 13.09 -16.98
N ALA A 70 -0.71 12.02 -16.18
CA ALA A 70 -1.31 10.73 -16.50
C ALA A 70 -2.84 10.78 -16.39
N GLU A 71 -3.53 10.13 -17.32
CA GLU A 71 -4.98 9.90 -17.25
C GLU A 71 -5.33 8.96 -16.09
N ILE A 72 -6.47 9.16 -15.43
CA ILE A 72 -7.02 8.25 -14.42
C ILE A 72 -8.16 7.45 -15.06
N ARG A 73 -8.06 6.12 -15.02
CA ARG A 73 -9.09 5.21 -15.49
C ARG A 73 -9.64 4.38 -14.35
N CYS A 74 -10.95 4.54 -14.09
CA CYS A 74 -11.66 3.67 -13.16
C CYS A 74 -12.08 2.37 -13.86
N VAL A 75 -11.82 1.24 -13.19
CA VAL A 75 -12.22 -0.10 -13.66
C VAL A 75 -13.04 -0.79 -12.57
N GLU A 76 -13.83 -1.79 -12.96
CA GLU A 76 -14.62 -2.57 -12.00
C GLU A 76 -13.71 -3.14 -10.89
N ASN A 77 -14.20 -3.09 -9.64
CA ASN A 77 -13.47 -3.67 -8.51
C ASN A 77 -13.78 -5.18 -8.41
N PRO A 78 -12.83 -6.05 -8.79
CA PRO A 78 -13.06 -7.50 -8.80
C PRO A 78 -13.19 -8.08 -7.38
N ARG A 79 -12.77 -7.36 -6.36
CA ARG A 79 -12.85 -7.80 -4.96
C ARG A 79 -14.22 -7.60 -4.33
N LYS A 80 -15.14 -6.90 -5.01
CA LYS A 80 -16.47 -6.54 -4.48
C LYS A 80 -16.40 -5.88 -3.09
N GLU A 81 -15.31 -5.16 -2.82
CA GLU A 81 -15.16 -4.37 -1.58
C GLU A 81 -16.19 -3.23 -1.55
N ALA A 82 -16.55 -2.79 -0.35
CA ALA A 82 -17.37 -1.60 -0.19
C ALA A 82 -16.74 -0.39 -0.91
N ALA A 83 -17.57 0.49 -1.47
CA ALA A 83 -17.11 1.65 -2.22
C ALA A 83 -16.27 2.62 -1.38
N ALA A 84 -16.47 2.61 -0.07
CA ALA A 84 -15.68 3.35 0.92
C ALA A 84 -15.51 2.51 2.18
N ASN A 85 -14.54 2.85 3.00
CA ASN A 85 -14.31 2.27 4.31
C ASN A 85 -14.02 3.40 5.32
N ASP A 86 -14.36 3.16 6.57
CA ASP A 86 -14.11 4.06 7.70
C ASP A 86 -12.78 3.68 8.38
N LEU A 87 -11.67 3.86 7.66
CA LEU A 87 -10.36 3.69 8.25
C LEU A 87 -10.00 4.94 9.05
N ASP A 88 -10.07 4.84 10.37
CA ASP A 88 -9.60 5.86 11.30
C ASP A 88 -8.44 5.28 12.11
N VAL A 89 -7.23 5.71 11.80
CA VAL A 89 -6.00 5.28 12.46
C VAL A 89 -5.15 6.49 12.82
N SER A 90 -4.56 6.45 14.00
CA SER A 90 -3.71 7.51 14.51
C SER A 90 -2.30 6.99 14.80
N ASN A 91 -1.29 7.78 14.41
CA ASN A 91 0.11 7.56 14.73
C ASN A 91 0.60 8.49 15.86
N ALA A 92 -0.31 9.09 16.61
CA ALA A 92 -0.01 10.10 17.64
C ALA A 92 1.05 9.63 18.64
N THR A 93 1.09 8.34 18.98
CA THR A 93 2.11 7.79 19.88
C THR A 93 3.51 7.88 19.27
N LEU A 94 3.69 7.53 18.01
CA LEU A 94 4.98 7.62 17.34
C LEU A 94 5.44 9.07 17.16
N LEU A 95 4.50 9.98 16.87
CA LEU A 95 4.80 11.41 16.79
C LEU A 95 5.30 11.95 18.14
N ARG A 96 4.64 11.59 19.26
CA ARG A 96 5.10 11.96 20.61
C ARG A 96 6.47 11.38 20.95
N LEU A 97 6.81 10.21 20.39
CA LEU A 97 8.14 9.60 20.55
C LEU A 97 9.20 10.22 19.64
N GLY A 98 8.85 11.21 18.81
CA GLY A 98 9.78 11.96 17.96
C GLY A 98 9.82 11.53 16.50
N LEU A 99 8.86 10.75 16.00
CA LEU A 99 8.77 10.46 14.57
C LEU A 99 8.53 11.76 13.80
N GLN A 100 9.39 12.04 12.82
CA GLN A 100 9.22 13.10 11.83
C GLN A 100 8.84 12.47 10.50
N PRO A 101 7.55 12.46 10.12
CA PRO A 101 7.07 11.68 8.99
C PRO A 101 7.51 12.24 7.64
N ILE A 102 7.84 11.35 6.72
CA ILE A 102 8.03 11.66 5.30
C ILE A 102 6.68 11.47 4.62
N THR A 103 6.06 12.57 4.18
CA THR A 103 4.75 12.55 3.51
C THR A 103 4.88 12.47 2.00
N LEU A 104 3.81 12.06 1.34
CA LEU A 104 3.72 12.01 -0.13
C LEU A 104 3.91 13.41 -0.75
N SER A 105 3.36 14.44 -0.11
CA SER A 105 3.49 15.84 -0.56
C SER A 105 4.90 16.40 -0.40
N ASN A 106 5.71 15.91 0.54
CA ASN A 106 7.07 16.39 0.81
C ASN A 106 8.13 15.83 -0.16
N GLY A 107 7.78 15.69 -1.43
CA GLY A 107 8.72 15.32 -2.49
C GLY A 107 8.91 13.81 -2.70
N LEU A 108 8.29 12.96 -1.89
CA LEU A 108 8.38 11.50 -2.06
C LEU A 108 7.84 11.04 -3.42
N LEU A 109 6.66 11.54 -3.83
CA LEU A 109 6.07 11.19 -5.14
C LEU A 109 6.96 11.61 -6.30
N ARG A 110 7.63 12.76 -6.21
CA ARG A 110 8.56 13.22 -7.25
C ARG A 110 9.75 12.28 -7.37
N LYS A 111 10.39 11.91 -6.24
CA LYS A 111 11.50 10.95 -6.24
C LYS A 111 11.11 9.59 -6.79
N ILE A 112 9.92 9.07 -6.41
CA ILE A 112 9.39 7.80 -6.95
C ILE A 112 9.15 7.92 -8.46
N SER A 113 8.61 9.04 -8.94
CA SER A 113 8.40 9.29 -10.37
C SER A 113 9.72 9.28 -11.15
N ASP A 114 10.76 9.91 -10.61
CA ASP A 114 12.08 9.95 -11.24
C ASP A 114 12.70 8.56 -11.34
N ILE A 115 12.64 7.77 -10.25
CA ILE A 115 13.08 6.37 -10.27
C ILE A 115 12.28 5.57 -11.30
N ALA A 116 10.95 5.72 -11.31
CA ALA A 116 10.09 4.99 -12.23
C ALA A 116 10.42 5.31 -13.71
N ARG A 117 10.77 6.57 -14.02
CA ARG A 117 11.20 6.98 -15.38
C ARG A 117 12.50 6.31 -15.80
N VAL A 118 13.48 6.23 -14.89
CA VAL A 118 14.76 5.54 -15.16
C VAL A 118 14.55 4.08 -15.56
N TYR A 119 13.56 3.42 -14.96
CA TYR A 119 13.27 2.00 -15.21
C TYR A 119 12.09 1.77 -16.18
N ALA A 120 11.53 2.82 -16.78
CA ALA A 120 10.36 2.72 -17.67
C ALA A 120 10.59 1.74 -18.84
N GLY A 121 11.78 1.78 -19.46
CA GLY A 121 12.14 0.89 -20.57
C GLY A 121 12.27 -0.60 -20.21
N ARG A 122 12.24 -0.95 -18.92
CA ARG A 122 12.25 -2.34 -18.44
C ARG A 122 10.84 -2.91 -18.18
N CYS A 123 9.80 -2.09 -18.39
CA CYS A 123 8.43 -2.50 -18.12
C CYS A 123 7.89 -3.38 -19.25
N ASP A 124 7.38 -4.56 -18.87
CA ASP A 124 6.62 -5.42 -19.76
C ASP A 124 5.14 -5.01 -19.71
N TRP A 125 4.64 -4.38 -20.75
CA TRP A 125 3.26 -3.92 -20.86
C TRP A 125 2.23 -5.04 -20.73
N ASN A 126 2.57 -6.25 -21.17
CA ASN A 126 1.68 -7.41 -21.09
C ASN A 126 1.45 -7.88 -19.65
N LYS A 127 2.32 -7.46 -18.72
CA LYS A 127 2.20 -7.76 -17.30
C LYS A 127 1.45 -6.70 -16.50
N ILE A 128 0.96 -5.63 -17.17
CA ILE A 128 0.09 -4.65 -16.52
C ILE A 128 -1.35 -5.15 -16.66
N PRO A 129 -1.95 -5.74 -15.61
CA PRO A 129 -3.28 -6.32 -15.73
C PRO A 129 -4.31 -5.19 -15.90
N ALA A 130 -5.12 -5.29 -16.95
CA ALA A 130 -6.31 -4.46 -17.13
C ALA A 130 -7.40 -4.82 -16.09
N THR A 131 -7.32 -6.02 -15.52
CA THR A 131 -8.22 -6.56 -14.50
C THR A 131 -7.41 -7.25 -13.41
N ALA A 132 -7.85 -7.17 -12.15
CA ALA A 132 -7.19 -7.93 -11.10
C ALA A 132 -7.55 -9.42 -11.23
N SER A 133 -6.54 -10.27 -11.27
CA SER A 133 -6.67 -11.73 -11.40
C SER A 133 -7.12 -12.45 -10.11
N TRP A 134 -7.62 -11.71 -9.12
CA TRP A 134 -8.18 -12.25 -7.88
C TRP A 134 -9.61 -12.73 -8.12
N THR A 135 -9.77 -13.81 -8.85
CA THR A 135 -11.06 -14.51 -8.98
C THR A 135 -11.22 -15.51 -7.84
N LEU A 136 -12.46 -15.78 -7.45
CA LEU A 136 -12.79 -16.82 -6.45
C LEU A 136 -12.15 -18.18 -6.79
N THR A 137 -12.01 -18.50 -8.07
CA THR A 137 -11.34 -19.69 -8.60
C THR A 137 -9.86 -19.81 -8.16
N ASN A 138 -9.17 -18.71 -7.95
CA ASN A 138 -7.78 -18.74 -7.44
C ASN A 138 -7.73 -18.94 -5.92
N ARG A 139 -8.77 -18.57 -5.17
CA ARG A 139 -8.88 -18.88 -3.73
C ARG A 139 -9.10 -20.36 -3.50
N GLU A 140 -9.90 -21.02 -4.32
CA GLU A 140 -10.14 -22.47 -4.26
C GLU A 140 -8.87 -23.25 -4.56
N ARG A 141 -8.06 -22.85 -5.56
CA ARG A 141 -6.78 -23.49 -5.87
C ARG A 141 -5.75 -23.34 -4.74
N ILE A 142 -5.73 -22.22 -4.01
CA ILE A 142 -4.82 -22.04 -2.87
C ILE A 142 -5.21 -22.95 -1.71
N HIS A 143 -6.50 -23.19 -1.50
CA HIS A 143 -6.98 -24.15 -0.50
C HIS A 143 -6.69 -25.59 -0.89
N GLU A 144 -6.77 -25.98 -2.17
CA GLU A 144 -6.37 -27.32 -2.62
C GLU A 144 -4.89 -27.55 -2.42
N TYR A 145 -4.01 -26.59 -2.69
CA TYR A 145 -2.56 -26.73 -2.44
C TYR A 145 -2.21 -26.87 -0.96
N SER A 146 -2.90 -26.18 -0.06
CA SER A 146 -2.68 -26.31 1.39
C SER A 146 -3.20 -27.61 1.97
N SER A 147 -4.25 -28.22 1.40
CA SER A 147 -4.78 -29.52 1.85
C SER A 147 -3.92 -30.70 1.39
N VAL A 148 -3.25 -30.58 0.25
CA VAL A 148 -2.32 -31.61 -0.25
C VAL A 148 -0.98 -31.59 0.51
N ALA A 149 -0.54 -30.42 1.00
CA ALA A 149 0.70 -30.31 1.78
C ALA A 149 0.57 -30.83 3.23
N SER A 150 -0.65 -30.94 3.76
CA SER A 150 -0.91 -31.46 5.11
C SER A 150 -1.24 -32.96 5.16
N GLY A 151 -1.35 -33.65 4.02
CA GLY A 151 -1.71 -35.06 3.92
C GLY A 151 -0.54 -36.06 3.78
N GLY A 152 0.71 -35.59 3.88
CA GLY A 152 1.92 -36.38 3.59
C GLY A 152 2.82 -36.68 4.81
N ALA A 153 2.26 -37.01 5.97
CA ALA A 153 3.06 -37.52 7.09
C ALA A 153 2.25 -38.55 7.90
N ALA A 154 2.11 -39.73 7.31
CA ALA A 154 1.77 -40.97 8.04
C ALA A 154 2.24 -42.17 7.22
N VAL A 155 3.44 -42.64 7.45
CA VAL A 155 3.89 -44.03 7.65
C VAL A 155 5.26 -43.95 8.30
#